data_771fcb19f8b8982a632b3d743df20822
#
_entry.id   771fcb19f8b8982a632b3d743df20822
#
_cell.length_a   1.000
_cell.length_b   1.000
_cell.length_c   1.000
_cell.angle_alpha   90.00
_cell.angle_beta   90.00
_cell.angle_gamma   90.00
#
_symmetry.space_group_name_H-M   'P 1'
#
loop_
_entity.id
_entity.type
_entity.pdbx_description
1 polymer ?
#
loop_
_entity_poly.entity_id
_entity_poly.type
_entity_poly.pdbx_seq_one_letter_code
_entity_poly.pdbx_strand_id
1 'polypeptide(L)'
;MKLRIASPVICDSIVDGPGLRMVIWTQGCKHNCKGCHNPQTHSLTKGYEVDTKEVIDKMASLKLQQGITLSGGEPFLQPAPLAEIAKQAKNMNLDVWSYTGFKFEELIDRRNPLYFENLELLKYVDVLVDGKFELDKRDISLLFRGSANQRIIDVKKSLKYRTAVLKFEYMQQQELYTCLLYTSDA
;
A
#
# COMPACT_ATOMS: atom_id res chain seq x y z
N MET A 1 -11.64 -16.25 2.47
CA MET A 1 -10.33 -16.82 2.04
C MET A 1 -9.34 -16.70 3.20
N LYS A 2 -8.18 -17.38 3.13
CA LYS A 2 -7.11 -17.21 4.14
C LYS A 2 -6.10 -16.18 3.70
N LEU A 3 -5.70 -15.30 4.61
CA LEU A 3 -4.66 -14.29 4.45
C LEU A 3 -3.64 -14.45 5.57
N ARG A 4 -2.35 -14.45 5.23
CA ARG A 4 -1.26 -14.46 6.21
C ARG A 4 -0.82 -13.04 6.52
N ILE A 5 -0.93 -12.64 7.81
CA ILE A 5 -0.59 -11.30 8.29
C ILE A 5 0.53 -11.35 9.33
N ALA A 6 1.26 -10.26 9.45
CA ALA A 6 2.40 -10.13 10.36
C ALA A 6 2.00 -9.70 11.77
N SER A 7 0.92 -8.94 11.87
CA SER A 7 0.38 -8.41 13.12
C SER A 7 -1.14 -8.24 13.02
N PRO A 8 -1.86 -8.04 14.12
CA PRO A 8 -3.24 -7.58 14.07
C PRO A 8 -3.38 -6.33 13.20
N VAL A 9 -4.54 -6.16 12.56
CA VAL A 9 -4.81 -4.96 11.75
C VAL A 9 -4.75 -3.70 12.63
N ILE A 10 -4.10 -2.66 12.13
CA ILE A 10 -4.06 -1.33 12.77
C ILE A 10 -5.27 -0.56 12.28
N CYS A 11 -6.05 0.03 13.19
CA CYS A 11 -7.33 0.64 12.84
C CYS A 11 -7.28 2.17 12.66
N ASP A 12 -6.18 2.82 13.05
CA ASP A 12 -6.10 4.28 13.24
C ASP A 12 -4.73 4.85 12.83
N SER A 13 -4.16 4.35 11.72
CA SER A 13 -2.94 4.93 11.15
C SER A 13 -3.22 6.22 10.40
N ILE A 14 -2.30 7.19 10.56
CA ILE A 14 -2.27 8.48 9.83
C ILE A 14 -1.00 8.64 8.98
N VAL A 15 -0.12 7.64 8.97
CA VAL A 15 1.19 7.69 8.28
C VAL A 15 1.26 6.76 7.05
N ASP A 16 0.31 5.87 6.89
CA ASP A 16 0.29 4.88 5.82
C ASP A 16 -0.58 5.30 4.62
N GLY A 17 -0.71 6.59 4.39
CA GLY A 17 -1.54 7.24 3.39
C GLY A 17 -2.32 8.40 3.98
N PRO A 18 -3.10 9.14 3.18
CA PRO A 18 -3.84 10.31 3.65
C PRO A 18 -5.02 9.91 4.54
N GLY A 19 -5.30 10.72 5.55
CA GLY A 19 -6.41 10.54 6.47
C GLY A 19 -6.24 9.38 7.44
N LEU A 20 -7.32 9.03 8.15
CA LEU A 20 -7.33 7.92 9.10
C LEU A 20 -7.57 6.60 8.36
N ARG A 21 -6.71 5.61 8.57
CA ARG A 21 -6.71 4.39 7.77
C ARG A 21 -6.63 3.11 8.60
N MET A 22 -7.29 2.07 8.13
CA MET A 22 -7.04 0.72 8.59
C MET A 22 -5.88 0.13 7.78
N VAL A 23 -4.87 -0.40 8.46
CA VAL A 23 -3.68 -0.97 7.80
C VAL A 23 -3.64 -2.48 8.00
N ILE A 24 -3.43 -3.20 6.90
CA ILE A 24 -3.25 -4.65 6.87
C ILE A 24 -1.77 -4.93 6.56
N TRP A 25 -1.07 -5.50 7.53
CA TRP A 25 0.34 -5.87 7.42
C TRP A 25 0.46 -7.31 6.97
N THR A 26 0.68 -7.54 5.67
CA THR A 26 0.88 -8.88 5.14
C THR A 26 2.19 -9.48 5.62
N GLN A 27 2.23 -10.80 5.76
CA GLN A 27 3.46 -11.54 6.06
C GLN A 27 3.99 -12.22 4.80
N GLY A 28 5.31 -12.15 4.64
CA GLY A 28 6.06 -12.70 3.49
C GLY A 28 6.51 -11.61 2.52
N CYS A 29 7.82 -11.56 2.25
CA CYS A 29 8.42 -10.67 1.24
C CYS A 29 9.70 -11.29 0.70
N LYS A 30 9.84 -11.33 -0.63
CA LYS A 30 11.03 -11.86 -1.32
C LYS A 30 12.01 -10.77 -1.76
N HIS A 31 11.67 -9.49 -1.59
CA HIS A 31 12.50 -8.38 -2.07
C HIS A 31 13.80 -8.21 -1.28
N ASN A 32 13.78 -8.51 0.02
CA ASN A 32 14.94 -8.45 0.92
C ASN A 32 15.72 -7.12 0.81
N CYS A 33 15.00 -6.00 0.79
CA CYS A 33 15.61 -4.67 0.67
C CYS A 33 16.55 -4.38 1.83
N LYS A 34 17.77 -3.92 1.53
CA LYS A 34 18.73 -3.47 2.56
C LYS A 34 18.12 -2.27 3.31
N GLY A 35 18.07 -2.34 4.65
CA GLY A 35 17.49 -1.29 5.49
C GLY A 35 15.95 -1.25 5.47
N CYS A 36 15.29 -2.34 5.08
CA CYS A 36 13.83 -2.43 5.14
C CYS A 36 13.30 -2.01 6.50
N HIS A 37 12.22 -1.25 6.52
CA HIS A 37 11.59 -0.78 7.76
C HIS A 37 10.91 -1.92 8.53
N ASN A 38 10.53 -3.01 7.85
CA ASN A 38 9.77 -4.12 8.41
C ASN A 38 10.42 -5.48 8.13
N PRO A 39 11.70 -5.71 8.52
CA PRO A 39 12.41 -6.94 8.20
C PRO A 39 11.77 -8.18 8.83
N GLN A 40 11.01 -8.03 9.92
CA GLN A 40 10.23 -9.10 10.55
C GLN A 40 9.16 -9.70 9.64
N THR A 41 8.71 -8.95 8.62
CA THR A 41 7.69 -9.40 7.67
C THR A 41 8.26 -10.20 6.47
N HIS A 42 9.59 -10.36 6.37
CA HIS A 42 10.21 -11.06 5.23
C HIS A 42 9.94 -12.57 5.22
N SER A 43 9.88 -13.20 6.39
CA SER A 43 9.68 -14.65 6.49
C SER A 43 8.37 -15.08 5.80
N LEU A 44 8.46 -16.08 4.91
CA LEU A 44 7.29 -16.63 4.23
C LEU A 44 6.44 -17.56 5.11
N THR A 45 6.97 -17.98 6.26
CA THR A 45 6.34 -18.97 7.16
C THR A 45 5.92 -18.42 8.51
N LYS A 46 6.43 -17.24 8.90
CA LYS A 46 6.02 -16.55 10.14
C LYS A 46 4.66 -15.86 9.98
N GLY A 47 4.28 -15.09 11.00
CA GLY A 47 2.95 -14.50 11.06
C GLY A 47 1.88 -15.54 11.40
N TYR A 48 0.64 -15.22 11.16
CA TYR A 48 -0.50 -16.11 11.39
C TYR A 48 -1.56 -15.92 10.31
N GLU A 49 -2.40 -16.93 10.13
CA GLU A 49 -3.49 -16.90 9.17
C GLU A 49 -4.77 -16.37 9.81
N VAL A 50 -5.43 -15.45 9.11
CA VAL A 50 -6.76 -14.96 9.43
C VAL A 50 -7.72 -15.27 8.28
N ASP A 51 -9.01 -15.33 8.57
CA ASP A 51 -9.99 -15.35 7.49
C ASP A 51 -10.22 -13.93 6.98
N THR A 52 -10.32 -13.75 5.66
CA THR A 52 -10.65 -12.45 5.04
C THR A 52 -11.93 -11.88 5.62
N LYS A 53 -12.90 -12.74 6.00
CA LYS A 53 -14.14 -12.34 6.63
C LYS A 53 -13.89 -11.60 7.96
N GLU A 54 -12.96 -12.08 8.79
CA GLU A 54 -12.63 -11.44 10.07
C GLU A 54 -12.09 -10.01 9.84
N VAL A 55 -11.25 -9.83 8.83
CA VAL A 55 -10.70 -8.52 8.46
C VAL A 55 -11.82 -7.60 7.93
N ILE A 56 -12.72 -8.12 7.11
CA ILE A 56 -13.87 -7.39 6.56
C ILE A 56 -14.84 -7.00 7.67
N ASP A 57 -15.18 -7.91 8.59
CA ASP A 57 -16.07 -7.63 9.72
C ASP A 57 -15.45 -6.55 10.63
N LYS A 58 -14.12 -6.61 10.85
CA LYS A 58 -13.40 -5.58 11.60
C LYS A 58 -13.49 -4.23 10.88
N MET A 59 -13.22 -4.19 9.58
CA MET A 59 -13.33 -2.98 8.76
C MET A 59 -14.73 -2.38 8.81
N ALA A 60 -15.78 -3.20 8.70
CA ALA A 60 -17.18 -2.74 8.79
C ALA A 60 -17.56 -2.17 10.15
N SER A 61 -16.86 -2.56 11.22
CA SER A 61 -17.08 -2.02 12.58
C SER A 61 -16.50 -0.61 12.78
N LEU A 62 -15.61 -0.15 11.89
CA LEU A 62 -14.93 1.14 11.97
C LEU A 62 -15.81 2.22 11.31
N LYS A 63 -15.78 3.44 11.86
CA LYS A 63 -16.67 4.54 11.40
C LYS A 63 -15.94 5.80 10.96
N LEU A 64 -14.67 5.94 11.32
CA LEU A 64 -13.89 7.17 11.11
C LEU A 64 -12.86 7.04 9.99
N GLN A 65 -12.59 5.83 9.52
CA GLN A 65 -11.58 5.56 8.51
C GLN A 65 -12.04 6.06 7.15
N GLN A 66 -11.12 6.74 6.47
CA GLN A 66 -11.31 7.22 5.10
C GLN A 66 -10.87 6.17 4.08
N GLY A 67 -10.06 5.23 4.50
CA GLY A 67 -9.56 4.18 3.62
C GLY A 67 -8.84 3.05 4.34
N ILE A 68 -8.37 2.11 3.53
CA ILE A 68 -7.49 1.04 3.98
C ILE A 68 -6.14 1.11 3.27
N THR A 69 -5.11 0.57 3.92
CA THR A 69 -3.78 0.42 3.33
C THR A 69 -3.32 -1.02 3.43
N LEU A 70 -2.92 -1.56 2.30
CA LEU A 70 -2.30 -2.87 2.17
C LEU A 70 -0.78 -2.69 2.18
N SER A 71 -0.11 -3.19 3.22
CA SER A 71 1.31 -2.99 3.47
C SER A 71 1.94 -4.23 4.11
N GLY A 72 3.07 -4.07 4.79
CA GLY A 72 3.74 -5.12 5.57
C GLY A 72 4.91 -5.73 4.84
N GLY A 73 4.84 -7.02 4.49
CA GLY A 73 5.78 -7.70 3.63
C GLY A 73 5.58 -7.30 2.16
N GLU A 74 5.05 -8.19 1.36
CA GLU A 74 4.70 -7.91 -0.04
C GLU A 74 3.23 -8.31 -0.29
N PRO A 75 2.31 -7.34 -0.39
CA PRO A 75 0.88 -7.62 -0.63
C PRO A 75 0.64 -8.45 -1.90
N PHE A 76 1.40 -8.22 -2.95
CA PHE A 76 1.26 -8.93 -4.24
C PHE A 76 1.85 -10.35 -4.24
N LEU A 77 2.26 -10.88 -3.08
CA LEU A 77 2.43 -12.33 -2.87
C LEU A 77 1.11 -13.02 -2.46
N GLN A 78 0.11 -12.26 -2.04
CA GLN A 78 -1.20 -12.75 -1.61
C GLN A 78 -2.35 -11.92 -2.25
N PRO A 79 -2.35 -11.71 -3.57
CA PRO A 79 -3.27 -10.75 -4.20
C PRO A 79 -4.73 -11.20 -4.11
N ALA A 80 -5.05 -12.49 -4.21
CA ALA A 80 -6.42 -12.97 -4.24
C ALA A 80 -7.21 -12.67 -2.95
N PRO A 81 -6.74 -13.00 -1.72
CA PRO A 81 -7.44 -12.63 -0.50
C PRO A 81 -7.49 -11.12 -0.26
N LEU A 82 -6.47 -10.37 -0.71
CA LEU A 82 -6.46 -8.91 -0.59
C LEU A 82 -7.43 -8.26 -1.58
N ALA A 83 -7.66 -8.84 -2.76
CA ALA A 83 -8.68 -8.37 -3.70
C ALA A 83 -10.09 -8.49 -3.12
N GLU A 84 -10.40 -9.57 -2.38
CA GLU A 84 -11.67 -9.73 -1.67
C GLU A 84 -11.88 -8.60 -0.66
N ILE A 85 -10.87 -8.31 0.17
CA ILE A 85 -10.93 -7.24 1.18
C ILE A 85 -11.04 -5.86 0.50
N ALA A 86 -10.22 -5.58 -0.51
CA ALA A 86 -10.22 -4.31 -1.23
C ALA A 86 -11.57 -4.05 -1.92
N LYS A 87 -12.18 -5.09 -2.50
CA LYS A 87 -13.53 -5.00 -3.07
C LYS A 87 -14.56 -4.58 -2.02
N GLN A 88 -14.51 -5.16 -0.83
CA GLN A 88 -15.44 -4.79 0.25
C GLN A 88 -15.16 -3.38 0.78
N ALA A 89 -13.90 -2.95 0.84
CA ALA A 89 -13.56 -1.56 1.16
C ALA A 89 -14.21 -0.59 0.16
N LYS A 90 -14.15 -0.88 -1.14
CA LYS A 90 -14.83 -0.07 -2.17
C LYS A 90 -16.35 -0.04 -1.99
N ASN A 91 -16.98 -1.16 -1.62
CA ASN A 91 -18.41 -1.23 -1.33
C ASN A 91 -18.80 -0.37 -0.10
N MET A 92 -17.86 -0.12 0.82
CA MET A 92 -18.02 0.75 1.99
C MET A 92 -17.59 2.20 1.72
N ASN A 93 -17.33 2.58 0.45
CA ASN A 93 -16.82 3.88 0.03
C ASN A 93 -15.46 4.27 0.63
N LEU A 94 -14.65 3.30 1.02
CA LEU A 94 -13.28 3.51 1.48
C LEU A 94 -12.32 3.55 0.27
N ASP A 95 -11.31 4.42 0.33
CA ASP A 95 -10.23 4.34 -0.63
C ASP A 95 -9.24 3.22 -0.27
N VAL A 96 -8.52 2.71 -1.25
CA VAL A 96 -7.57 1.61 -1.08
C VAL A 96 -6.19 2.04 -1.57
N TRP A 97 -5.23 2.06 -0.65
CA TRP A 97 -3.81 2.22 -0.93
C TRP A 97 -3.10 0.88 -0.83
N SER A 98 -2.09 0.68 -1.65
CA SER A 98 -1.21 -0.49 -1.52
C SER A 98 0.24 -0.10 -1.72
N TYR A 99 1.12 -0.68 -0.91
CA TYR A 99 2.56 -0.63 -1.09
C TYR A 99 3.04 -1.91 -1.75
N THR A 100 4.07 -1.80 -2.59
CA THR A 100 4.71 -2.98 -3.20
C THR A 100 6.17 -2.68 -3.55
N GLY A 101 7.01 -3.69 -3.45
CA GLY A 101 8.38 -3.62 -3.96
C GLY A 101 8.48 -3.90 -5.46
N PHE A 102 7.43 -4.41 -6.09
CA PHE A 102 7.37 -4.55 -7.55
C PHE A 102 7.13 -3.18 -8.20
N LYS A 103 7.53 -3.05 -9.47
CA LYS A 103 7.03 -1.96 -10.31
C LYS A 103 5.66 -2.32 -10.86
N PHE A 104 4.82 -1.32 -11.11
CA PHE A 104 3.49 -1.50 -11.69
C PHE A 104 3.54 -2.35 -12.97
N GLU A 105 4.52 -2.11 -13.82
CA GLU A 105 4.72 -2.82 -15.08
C GLU A 105 5.00 -4.32 -14.88
N GLU A 106 5.67 -4.70 -13.77
CA GLU A 106 5.93 -6.10 -13.41
C GLU A 106 4.65 -6.81 -12.94
N LEU A 107 3.76 -6.08 -12.27
CA LEU A 107 2.48 -6.64 -11.80
C LEU A 107 1.52 -6.93 -12.95
N ILE A 108 1.56 -6.13 -14.02
CA ILE A 108 0.72 -6.27 -15.22
C ILE A 108 1.41 -6.97 -16.38
N ASP A 109 2.59 -7.56 -16.17
CA ASP A 109 3.26 -8.38 -17.18
C ASP A 109 2.55 -9.74 -17.27
N ARG A 110 2.14 -10.14 -18.48
CA ARG A 110 1.49 -11.44 -18.73
C ARG A 110 2.35 -12.66 -18.40
N ARG A 111 3.67 -12.46 -18.26
CA ARG A 111 4.61 -13.51 -17.83
C ARG A 111 4.63 -13.69 -16.31
N ASN A 112 4.03 -12.77 -15.56
CA ASN A 112 3.92 -12.90 -14.10
C ASN A 112 2.97 -14.05 -13.78
N PRO A 113 3.37 -15.05 -12.97
CA PRO A 113 2.50 -16.17 -12.60
C PRO A 113 1.19 -15.77 -11.92
N LEU A 114 1.18 -14.61 -11.24
CA LEU A 114 0.01 -14.06 -10.54
C LEU A 114 -0.66 -12.91 -11.34
N TYR A 115 -0.48 -12.87 -12.66
CA TYR A 115 -0.99 -11.79 -13.50
C TYR A 115 -2.49 -11.52 -13.32
N PHE A 116 -3.31 -12.55 -13.32
CA PHE A 116 -4.76 -12.40 -13.21
C PHE A 116 -5.19 -11.94 -11.82
N GLU A 117 -4.58 -12.49 -10.79
CA GLU A 117 -4.83 -12.14 -9.39
C GLU A 117 -4.34 -10.71 -9.08
N ASN A 118 -3.20 -10.33 -9.63
CA ASN A 118 -2.68 -8.96 -9.53
C ASN A 118 -3.63 -7.96 -10.19
N LEU A 119 -4.12 -8.26 -11.39
CA LEU A 119 -5.10 -7.41 -12.07
C LEU A 119 -6.40 -7.32 -11.27
N GLU A 120 -6.86 -8.43 -10.66
CA GLU A 120 -8.07 -8.42 -9.84
C GLU A 120 -7.90 -7.51 -8.62
N LEU A 121 -6.76 -7.59 -7.92
CA LEU A 121 -6.47 -6.67 -6.81
C LEU A 121 -6.37 -5.22 -7.29
N LEU A 122 -5.62 -4.95 -8.35
CA LEU A 122 -5.40 -3.61 -8.87
C LEU A 122 -6.70 -2.90 -9.31
N LYS A 123 -7.77 -3.63 -9.67
CA LYS A 123 -9.08 -3.03 -9.96
C LYS A 123 -9.67 -2.24 -8.78
N TYR A 124 -9.33 -2.64 -7.57
CA TYR A 124 -9.87 -2.05 -6.33
C TYR A 124 -8.87 -1.13 -5.62
N VAL A 125 -7.61 -1.12 -6.02
CA VAL A 125 -6.58 -0.20 -5.50
C VAL A 125 -6.70 1.15 -6.21
N ASP A 126 -6.83 2.23 -5.44
CA ASP A 126 -6.88 3.60 -5.97
C ASP A 126 -5.47 4.16 -6.17
N VAL A 127 -4.58 3.91 -5.21
CA VAL A 127 -3.21 4.41 -5.21
C VAL A 127 -2.23 3.28 -4.89
N LEU A 128 -1.20 3.17 -5.73
CA LEU A 128 -0.11 2.23 -5.54
C LEU A 128 1.19 3.00 -5.27
N VAL A 129 1.85 2.68 -4.16
CA VAL A 129 3.23 3.11 -3.91
C VAL A 129 4.13 1.95 -4.32
N ASP A 130 4.81 2.10 -5.46
CA ASP A 130 5.55 1.02 -6.09
C ASP A 130 7.07 1.22 -6.08
N GLY A 131 7.78 0.12 -6.23
CA GLY A 131 9.25 0.07 -6.28
C GLY A 131 9.88 -0.29 -4.94
N LYS A 132 11.00 -1.01 -5.03
CA LYS A 132 11.76 -1.44 -3.85
C LYS A 132 12.27 -0.25 -3.06
N PHE A 133 12.31 -0.40 -1.73
CA PHE A 133 13.06 0.54 -0.90
C PHE A 133 14.55 0.46 -1.22
N GLU A 134 15.16 1.61 -1.50
CA GLU A 134 16.60 1.78 -1.74
C GLU A 134 17.20 2.65 -0.64
N LEU A 135 18.08 2.06 0.17
CA LEU A 135 18.66 2.74 1.34
C LEU A 135 19.43 4.01 0.96
N ASP A 136 20.13 3.97 -0.16
CA ASP A 136 20.94 5.12 -0.65
C ASP A 136 20.06 6.28 -1.16
N LYS A 137 18.77 6.04 -1.35
CA LYS A 137 17.77 7.03 -1.76
C LYS A 137 16.74 7.31 -0.65
N ARG A 138 17.04 6.85 0.58
CA ARG A 138 16.18 7.10 1.73
C ARG A 138 16.06 8.59 1.98
N ASP A 139 14.82 9.05 2.15
CA ASP A 139 14.53 10.43 2.48
C ASP A 139 13.29 10.47 3.37
N ILE A 140 13.46 10.93 4.62
CA ILE A 140 12.41 10.98 5.64
C ILE A 140 11.42 12.14 5.41
N SER A 141 11.74 13.05 4.51
CA SER A 141 10.88 14.18 4.15
C SER A 141 9.82 13.81 3.12
N LEU A 142 9.96 12.64 2.46
CA LEU A 142 9.01 12.16 1.47
C LEU A 142 7.70 11.72 2.11
N LEU A 143 6.59 12.24 1.63
CA LEU A 143 5.27 11.77 2.05
C LEU A 143 4.99 10.38 1.48
N PHE A 144 4.54 9.46 2.35
CA PHE A 144 4.07 8.12 2.00
C PHE A 144 5.07 7.27 1.20
N ARG A 145 6.37 7.60 1.21
CA ARG A 145 7.44 6.85 0.53
C ARG A 145 8.66 6.75 1.44
N GLY A 146 9.37 5.65 1.37
CA GLY A 146 10.60 5.46 2.15
C GLY A 146 11.86 5.92 1.42
N SER A 147 11.85 5.96 0.08
CA SER A 147 12.99 6.33 -0.76
C SER A 147 12.54 7.03 -2.05
N ALA A 148 13.39 7.90 -2.58
CA ALA A 148 13.07 8.79 -3.69
C ALA A 148 12.76 8.09 -5.02
N ASN A 149 13.23 6.84 -5.21
CA ASN A 149 12.93 6.03 -6.39
C ASN A 149 11.51 5.46 -6.42
N GLN A 150 10.80 5.42 -5.28
CA GLN A 150 9.44 4.91 -5.22
C GLN A 150 8.47 5.92 -5.85
N ARG A 151 7.45 5.38 -6.53
CA ARG A 151 6.44 6.18 -7.24
C ARG A 151 5.09 6.08 -6.55
N ILE A 152 4.34 7.17 -6.53
CA ILE A 152 2.92 7.17 -6.12
C ILE A 152 2.09 7.23 -7.40
N ILE A 153 1.29 6.20 -7.65
CA ILE A 153 0.66 5.91 -8.92
C ILE A 153 -0.88 5.97 -8.79
N ASP A 154 -1.53 6.67 -9.71
CA ASP A 154 -2.98 6.57 -9.95
C ASP A 154 -3.27 5.24 -10.68
N VAL A 155 -3.75 4.25 -9.96
CA VAL A 155 -3.91 2.88 -10.50
C VAL A 155 -4.94 2.84 -11.61
N LYS A 156 -6.06 3.56 -11.46
CA LYS A 156 -7.13 3.58 -12.48
C LYS A 156 -6.63 4.10 -13.82
N LYS A 157 -5.90 5.21 -13.81
CA LYS A 157 -5.29 5.76 -15.03
C LYS A 157 -4.21 4.83 -15.57
N SER A 158 -3.38 4.26 -14.69
CA SER A 158 -2.29 3.37 -15.09
C SER A 158 -2.80 2.10 -15.76
N LEU A 159 -3.87 1.49 -15.26
CA LEU A 159 -4.52 0.35 -15.92
C LEU A 159 -5.08 0.72 -17.30
N LYS A 160 -5.71 1.91 -17.42
CA LYS A 160 -6.25 2.40 -18.69
C LYS A 160 -5.15 2.57 -19.74
N TYR A 161 -4.03 3.16 -19.38
CA TYR A 161 -2.93 3.45 -20.30
C TYR A 161 -1.86 2.34 -20.35
N ARG A 162 -1.97 1.32 -19.49
CA ARG A 162 -1.01 0.21 -19.36
C ARG A 162 0.44 0.67 -19.05
N THR A 163 0.56 1.79 -18.38
CA THR A 163 1.83 2.37 -17.93
C THR A 163 1.60 3.14 -16.64
N ALA A 164 2.63 3.27 -15.81
CA ALA A 164 2.51 4.01 -14.56
C ALA A 164 2.19 5.49 -14.80
N VAL A 165 1.08 5.96 -14.27
CA VAL A 165 0.67 7.36 -14.26
C VAL A 165 0.83 7.91 -12.85
N LEU A 166 1.73 8.87 -12.67
CA LEU A 166 2.05 9.44 -11.37
C LEU A 166 0.89 10.27 -10.81
N LYS A 167 0.70 10.19 -9.50
CA LYS A 167 -0.26 10.97 -8.75
C LYS A 167 0.46 12.18 -8.13
N PHE A 168 0.68 13.20 -8.93
CA PHE A 168 1.53 14.35 -8.60
C PHE A 168 1.10 15.12 -7.34
N GLU A 169 -0.17 15.10 -6.98
CA GLU A 169 -0.69 15.78 -5.78
C GLU A 169 0.01 15.34 -4.48
N TYR A 170 0.51 14.08 -4.42
CA TYR A 170 1.28 13.56 -3.29
C TYR A 170 2.79 13.65 -3.50
N MET A 171 3.23 14.12 -4.65
CA MET A 171 4.65 14.30 -4.97
C MET A 171 5.14 15.71 -4.70
N GLN A 172 4.24 16.71 -4.67
CA GLN A 172 4.55 18.17 -4.59
C GLN A 172 4.28 18.79 -3.22
N GLN A 173 3.69 18.08 -2.25
CA GLN A 173 3.27 18.67 -0.96
C GLN A 173 4.41 19.14 -0.03
N GLN A 174 5.67 18.86 -0.34
CA GLN A 174 6.79 19.29 0.49
C GLN A 174 7.03 20.81 0.52
N GLU A 175 6.76 21.51 -0.57
CA GLU A 175 7.02 22.96 -0.63
C GLU A 175 6.00 23.79 0.17
N LEU A 176 4.75 23.32 0.28
CA LEU A 176 3.67 24.04 0.98
C LEU A 176 3.82 24.03 2.51
N TYR A 177 4.31 22.96 3.11
CA TYR A 177 4.50 22.88 4.56
C TYR A 177 5.69 23.71 5.05
N THR A 178 6.73 23.84 4.25
CA THR A 178 7.90 24.68 4.59
C THR A 178 7.53 26.17 4.57
N CYS A 179 6.61 26.58 3.71
CA CYS A 179 6.18 27.98 3.58
C CYS A 179 5.29 28.45 4.75
N LEU A 180 4.48 27.54 5.33
CA LEU A 180 3.58 27.86 6.44
C LEU A 180 4.27 27.98 7.82
N LEU A 181 5.44 27.37 7.98
CA LEU A 181 6.20 27.45 9.25
C LEU A 181 7.03 28.73 9.39
N TYR A 182 7.25 29.49 8.29
CA TYR A 182 8.05 30.72 8.29
C TYR A 182 7.23 32.02 8.45
N THR A 183 5.90 31.93 8.60
CA THR A 183 5.05 33.13 8.70
C THR A 183 4.51 33.41 10.11
N SER A 184 5.00 32.72 11.17
CA SER A 184 4.50 32.89 12.52
C SER A 184 5.37 33.74 13.46
N ASP A 185 6.45 34.40 12.96
CA ASP A 185 7.26 35.35 13.74
C ASP A 185 7.40 36.68 12.97
N ALA A 186 6.37 37.52 13.09
CA ALA A 186 6.43 38.95 12.83
C ALA A 186 5.46 39.70 13.75
#